data_313d8273069e218aa17a98da4b25b231
#
_entry.id   313d8273069e218aa17a98da4b25b231
#
_cell.length_a   1.000
_cell.length_b   1.000
_cell.length_c   1.000
_cell.angle_alpha   90.00
_cell.angle_beta   90.00
_cell.angle_gamma   90.00
#
_symmetry.space_group_name_H-M   'P 1'
#
loop_
_entity.id
_entity.type
_entity.pdbx_description
1 polymer ?
#
loop_
_entity_poly.entity_id
_entity_poly.type
_entity_poly.pdbx_seq_one_letter_code
_entity_poly.pdbx_strand_id
1 'polypeptide(L)'
;MKKSLLILLSILSLSCSSDDNSTPSNTDMKLVTGINLRQTSDDIGLEFGNPNILVNNKFVAYPNPANNVVYIAAQENITDIWLVPGTPIKIYQNTNFSSLLNSALYPEASIITNADFALNGQASDVIGLNISTLEKGYYKVFVKIGGQIYWDNLYKYEEGESNEDQFNAIFNFWN
;
A
#
# COMPACT_ATOMS: atom_id res chain seq x y z
N MET A 1 -41.79 20.17 58.67
CA MET A 1 -40.95 19.02 58.37
C MET A 1 -40.89 18.81 56.88
N LYS A 2 -39.83 19.24 56.20
CA LYS A 2 -39.67 19.14 54.74
C LYS A 2 -38.72 17.97 54.49
N LYS A 3 -39.22 16.92 53.79
CA LYS A 3 -38.42 15.78 53.39
C LYS A 3 -37.77 16.11 52.00
N SER A 4 -36.47 16.34 51.99
CA SER A 4 -35.67 16.43 50.76
C SER A 4 -35.47 15.04 50.19
N LEU A 5 -36.00 14.81 48.98
CA LEU A 5 -35.77 13.61 48.19
C LEU A 5 -34.52 13.84 47.30
N LEU A 6 -33.41 13.20 47.69
CA LEU A 6 -32.17 13.19 46.90
C LEU A 6 -32.30 12.17 45.80
N ILE A 7 -32.49 12.61 44.57
CA ILE A 7 -32.46 11.75 43.40
C ILE A 7 -31.01 11.61 42.94
N LEU A 8 -30.43 10.43 43.20
CA LEU A 8 -29.10 10.07 42.72
C LEU A 8 -29.18 9.64 41.26
N LEU A 9 -28.80 10.56 40.36
CA LEU A 9 -28.75 10.29 38.92
C LEU A 9 -27.45 9.53 38.62
N SER A 10 -27.54 8.20 38.57
CA SER A 10 -26.43 7.35 38.11
C SER A 10 -26.28 7.48 36.60
N ILE A 11 -25.28 8.23 36.16
CA ILE A 11 -24.84 8.29 34.76
C ILE A 11 -24.13 6.98 34.43
N LEU A 12 -24.83 6.06 33.77
CA LEU A 12 -24.24 4.91 33.12
C LEU A 12 -23.45 5.40 31.89
N SER A 13 -22.15 5.60 32.06
CA SER A 13 -21.23 5.77 30.95
C SER A 13 -21.15 4.43 30.21
N LEU A 14 -21.96 4.30 29.14
CA LEU A 14 -21.75 3.28 28.12
C LEU A 14 -20.43 3.62 27.42
N SER A 15 -19.33 3.06 27.92
CA SER A 15 -18.09 2.99 27.17
C SER A 15 -18.32 2.03 26.02
N CYS A 16 -18.64 2.58 24.86
CA CYS A 16 -18.58 1.86 23.60
C CYS A 16 -17.09 1.67 23.29
N SER A 17 -16.50 0.55 23.67
CA SER A 17 -15.25 0.08 23.08
C SER A 17 -15.61 -0.34 21.65
N SER A 18 -15.34 0.53 20.70
CA SER A 18 -15.27 0.14 19.29
C SER A 18 -14.10 -0.82 19.17
N ASP A 19 -14.37 -2.11 19.18
CA ASP A 19 -13.48 -3.09 18.59
C ASP A 19 -13.44 -2.80 17.09
N ASP A 20 -12.44 -2.00 16.67
CA ASP A 20 -12.15 -1.71 15.26
C ASP A 20 -11.56 -2.96 14.55
N ASN A 21 -12.27 -4.09 14.64
CA ASN A 21 -12.08 -5.25 13.77
C ASN A 21 -12.93 -5.13 12.50
N SER A 22 -13.11 -3.92 11.99
CA SER A 22 -13.74 -3.75 10.69
C SER A 22 -12.78 -4.24 9.61
N THR A 23 -13.19 -5.25 8.86
CA THR A 23 -12.49 -5.65 7.64
C THR A 23 -12.33 -4.42 6.75
N PRO A 24 -11.09 -4.07 6.32
CA PRO A 24 -10.88 -2.92 5.45
C PRO A 24 -11.75 -3.00 4.20
N SER A 25 -12.25 -1.86 3.74
CA SER A 25 -12.94 -1.77 2.46
C SER A 25 -12.04 -2.27 1.33
N ASN A 26 -12.62 -2.88 0.31
CA ASN A 26 -11.89 -3.29 -0.91
C ASN A 26 -11.24 -2.13 -1.68
N THR A 27 -11.53 -0.89 -1.29
CA THR A 27 -10.93 0.34 -1.79
C THR A 27 -10.07 1.07 -0.76
N ASP A 28 -9.73 0.43 0.36
CA ASP A 28 -8.81 1.02 1.33
C ASP A 28 -7.44 1.28 0.69
N MET A 29 -6.88 2.46 0.92
CA MET A 29 -5.59 2.87 0.34
C MET A 29 -4.44 1.97 0.82
N LYS A 30 -4.48 1.50 2.06
CA LYS A 30 -3.45 0.63 2.65
C LYS A 30 -3.64 -0.85 2.31
N LEU A 31 -4.75 -1.23 1.72
CA LEU A 31 -5.04 -2.61 1.37
C LEU A 31 -4.07 -3.12 0.28
N VAL A 32 -3.41 -4.24 0.57
CA VAL A 32 -2.60 -5.02 -0.39
C VAL A 32 -3.22 -6.41 -0.48
N THR A 33 -3.62 -6.85 -1.68
CA THR A 33 -4.32 -8.14 -1.89
C THR A 33 -3.54 -9.12 -2.74
N GLY A 34 -2.36 -8.73 -3.17
CA GLY A 34 -1.43 -9.53 -3.97
C GLY A 34 -0.24 -8.68 -4.38
N ILE A 35 0.71 -9.29 -5.05
CA ILE A 35 1.97 -8.65 -5.44
C ILE A 35 2.49 -9.25 -6.76
N ASN A 36 3.16 -8.45 -7.57
CA ASN A 36 3.91 -8.89 -8.75
C ASN A 36 5.40 -8.89 -8.44
N LEU A 37 6.02 -10.08 -8.43
CA LEU A 37 7.47 -10.22 -8.26
C LEU A 37 8.17 -10.01 -9.60
N ARG A 38 9.24 -9.21 -9.60
CA ARG A 38 10.06 -8.96 -10.80
C ARG A 38 11.46 -8.50 -10.41
N GLN A 39 12.45 -8.81 -11.24
CA GLN A 39 13.83 -8.42 -11.01
C GLN A 39 14.26 -7.22 -11.86
N THR A 40 13.68 -7.08 -13.05
CA THR A 40 14.02 -6.04 -14.02
C THR A 40 12.75 -5.37 -14.57
N SER A 41 12.92 -4.27 -15.30
CA SER A 41 11.82 -3.57 -15.97
C SER A 41 11.11 -4.41 -17.02
N ASP A 42 11.83 -5.36 -17.63
CA ASP A 42 11.34 -6.15 -18.76
C ASP A 42 10.71 -7.50 -18.33
N ASP A 43 10.80 -7.81 -17.04
CA ASP A 43 10.16 -9.02 -16.52
C ASP A 43 8.64 -8.92 -16.60
N ILE A 44 8.00 -9.97 -17.11
CA ILE A 44 6.53 -10.09 -17.09
C ILE A 44 6.01 -10.10 -15.65
N GLY A 45 6.84 -10.58 -14.72
CA GLY A 45 6.51 -10.72 -13.32
C GLY A 45 5.82 -12.06 -12.98
N LEU A 46 5.95 -12.45 -11.73
CA LEU A 46 5.24 -13.58 -11.15
C LEU A 46 4.21 -13.05 -10.16
N GLU A 47 2.94 -13.29 -10.44
CA GLU A 47 1.83 -12.77 -9.63
C GLU A 47 1.51 -13.72 -8.48
N PHE A 48 1.36 -13.15 -7.28
CA PHE A 48 0.86 -13.82 -6.09
C PHE A 48 -0.35 -13.10 -5.51
N GLY A 49 -1.37 -13.86 -5.15
CA GLY A 49 -2.63 -13.31 -4.69
C GLY A 49 -3.44 -12.71 -5.84
N ASN A 50 -4.17 -11.64 -5.57
CA ASN A 50 -4.97 -10.87 -6.53
C ASN A 50 -4.62 -9.38 -6.40
N PRO A 51 -3.55 -8.89 -7.06
CA PRO A 51 -3.04 -7.56 -6.84
C PRO A 51 -4.05 -6.45 -7.16
N ASN A 52 -4.32 -5.60 -6.18
CA ASN A 52 -5.17 -4.41 -6.33
C ASN A 52 -4.34 -3.21 -6.82
N ILE A 53 -3.78 -3.32 -8.01
CA ILE A 53 -2.86 -2.37 -8.62
C ILE A 53 -3.49 -1.61 -9.79
N LEU A 54 -2.98 -0.42 -10.07
CA LEU A 54 -3.38 0.41 -11.21
C LEU A 54 -2.12 0.91 -11.92
N VAL A 55 -1.49 0.05 -12.70
CA VAL A 55 -0.27 0.41 -13.45
C VAL A 55 -0.55 0.82 -14.90
N ASN A 56 -1.57 0.23 -15.54
CA ASN A 56 -2.03 0.52 -16.92
C ASN A 56 -0.86 0.64 -17.94
N ASN A 57 0.19 -0.15 -17.79
CA ASN A 57 1.44 -0.07 -18.54
C ASN A 57 2.14 1.31 -18.45
N LYS A 58 1.78 2.17 -17.50
CA LYS A 58 2.39 3.49 -17.33
C LYS A 58 3.74 3.44 -16.66
N PHE A 59 3.92 2.54 -15.71
CA PHE A 59 5.17 2.36 -15.00
C PHE A 59 5.36 0.93 -14.51
N VAL A 60 6.57 0.65 -14.06
CA VAL A 60 6.97 -0.58 -13.38
C VAL A 60 7.89 -0.26 -12.20
N ALA A 61 7.68 -0.91 -11.05
CA ALA A 61 8.57 -0.86 -9.89
C ALA A 61 9.43 -2.14 -9.84
N TYR A 62 10.75 -2.01 -9.76
CA TYR A 62 11.69 -3.15 -9.71
C TYR A 62 12.99 -2.80 -9.00
N PRO A 63 13.72 -3.79 -8.40
CA PRO A 63 13.21 -5.15 -8.15
C PRO A 63 12.03 -5.14 -7.20
N ASN A 64 11.22 -6.17 -7.26
CA ASN A 64 10.16 -6.45 -6.30
C ASN A 64 10.17 -7.96 -6.00
N PRO A 65 10.56 -8.41 -4.81
CA PRO A 65 10.88 -7.66 -3.60
C PRO A 65 12.12 -6.76 -3.74
N ALA A 66 12.18 -5.69 -2.93
CA ALA A 66 13.30 -4.78 -2.88
C ALA A 66 13.91 -4.73 -1.46
N ASN A 67 15.21 -4.46 -1.38
CA ASN A 67 15.91 -4.20 -0.11
C ASN A 67 16.12 -2.68 0.09
N ASN A 68 17.27 -2.18 -0.35
CA ASN A 68 17.69 -0.81 -0.11
C ASN A 68 17.32 0.14 -1.25
N VAL A 69 17.11 -0.39 -2.45
CA VAL A 69 16.80 0.42 -3.64
C VAL A 69 15.69 -0.24 -4.44
N VAL A 70 14.73 0.56 -4.88
CA VAL A 70 13.74 0.22 -5.90
C VAL A 70 13.80 1.26 -7.01
N TYR A 71 13.72 0.83 -8.25
CA TYR A 71 13.62 1.70 -9.41
C TYR A 71 12.17 1.78 -9.87
N ILE A 72 11.76 2.97 -10.24
CA ILE A 72 10.50 3.22 -10.91
C ILE A 72 10.83 3.63 -12.34
N ALA A 73 10.42 2.84 -13.32
CA ALA A 73 10.56 3.16 -14.74
C ALA A 73 9.19 3.38 -15.38
N ALA A 74 9.02 4.46 -16.10
CA ALA A 74 7.76 4.88 -16.70
C ALA A 74 7.93 5.20 -18.20
N GLN A 75 6.82 5.29 -18.93
CA GLN A 75 6.82 5.70 -20.35
C GLN A 75 6.87 7.22 -20.53
N GLU A 76 6.56 7.96 -19.48
CA GLU A 76 6.52 9.43 -19.47
C GLU A 76 7.18 9.93 -18.17
N ASN A 77 7.49 11.22 -18.10
CA ASN A 77 8.09 11.80 -16.90
C ASN A 77 7.23 11.59 -15.64
N ILE A 78 7.87 11.04 -14.64
CA ILE A 78 7.34 10.93 -13.28
C ILE A 78 7.50 12.31 -12.62
N THR A 79 6.46 12.80 -11.98
CA THR A 79 6.51 14.05 -11.21
C THR A 79 6.65 13.82 -9.71
N ASP A 80 5.97 12.83 -9.19
CA ASP A 80 5.96 12.56 -7.75
C ASP A 80 5.84 11.06 -7.47
N ILE A 81 6.45 10.61 -6.37
CA ILE A 81 6.40 9.21 -5.91
C ILE A 81 6.15 9.20 -4.41
N TRP A 82 5.27 8.34 -3.94
CA TRP A 82 4.98 8.11 -2.53
C TRP A 82 4.94 6.62 -2.23
N LEU A 83 5.49 6.21 -1.08
CA LEU A 83 5.35 4.86 -0.56
C LEU A 83 4.51 4.92 0.71
N VAL A 84 3.36 4.27 0.68
CA VAL A 84 2.42 4.17 1.79
C VAL A 84 2.50 2.76 2.37
N PRO A 85 2.67 2.58 3.70
CA PRO A 85 2.64 1.26 4.32
C PRO A 85 1.36 0.50 3.99
N GLY A 86 1.52 -0.74 3.56
CA GLY A 86 0.43 -1.60 3.11
C GLY A 86 0.06 -2.68 4.13
N THR A 87 -1.21 -3.03 4.20
CA THR A 87 -1.73 -4.13 5.01
C THR A 87 -2.14 -5.28 4.11
N PRO A 88 -1.43 -6.42 4.13
CA PRO A 88 -1.75 -7.56 3.27
C PRO A 88 -2.99 -8.32 3.78
N ILE A 89 -3.97 -8.57 2.90
CA ILE A 89 -5.23 -9.25 3.25
C ILE A 89 -5.67 -10.18 2.12
N LYS A 90 -5.92 -11.46 2.44
CA LYS A 90 -6.28 -12.52 1.47
C LYS A 90 -7.76 -12.58 1.07
N ILE A 91 -8.68 -12.01 1.83
CA ILE A 91 -10.12 -12.20 1.62
C ILE A 91 -10.65 -11.68 0.27
N TYR A 92 -9.87 -10.86 -0.42
CA TYR A 92 -10.23 -10.24 -1.70
C TYR A 92 -9.72 -11.00 -2.94
N GLN A 93 -9.36 -12.27 -2.81
CA GLN A 93 -8.75 -13.04 -3.91
C GLN A 93 -9.68 -13.21 -5.13
N ASN A 94 -10.99 -13.12 -4.95
CA ASN A 94 -11.97 -13.20 -6.03
C ASN A 94 -12.59 -11.85 -6.42
N THR A 95 -12.02 -10.72 -5.93
CA THR A 95 -12.53 -9.38 -6.23
C THR A 95 -12.07 -8.93 -7.62
N ASN A 96 -12.99 -8.41 -8.43
CA ASN A 96 -12.63 -7.79 -9.70
C ASN A 96 -12.17 -6.34 -9.47
N PHE A 97 -10.88 -6.16 -9.21
CA PHE A 97 -10.30 -4.84 -8.98
C PHE A 97 -10.30 -3.95 -10.22
N SER A 98 -10.23 -4.48 -11.43
CA SER A 98 -10.23 -3.67 -12.65
C SER A 98 -11.50 -2.83 -12.84
N SER A 99 -12.61 -3.23 -12.22
CA SER A 99 -13.87 -2.47 -12.23
C SER A 99 -13.97 -1.43 -11.12
N LEU A 100 -13.09 -1.47 -10.12
CA LEU A 100 -13.13 -0.63 -8.93
C LEU A 100 -12.05 0.47 -8.95
N LEU A 101 -10.88 0.17 -9.53
CA LEU A 101 -9.73 1.04 -9.46
C LEU A 101 -9.71 2.05 -10.61
N ASN A 102 -9.42 3.31 -10.29
CA ASN A 102 -9.18 4.37 -11.25
C ASN A 102 -8.24 5.43 -10.65
N SER A 103 -7.59 6.23 -11.47
CA SER A 103 -6.57 7.20 -11.06
C SER A 103 -7.06 8.33 -10.13
N ALA A 104 -8.37 8.47 -9.94
CA ALA A 104 -8.97 9.43 -9.01
C ALA A 104 -9.46 8.80 -7.70
N LEU A 105 -9.26 7.48 -7.52
CA LEU A 105 -9.76 6.75 -6.35
C LEU A 105 -9.19 7.29 -5.04
N TYR A 106 -7.90 7.59 -5.02
CA TYR A 106 -7.23 8.08 -3.82
C TYR A 106 -6.85 9.55 -3.97
N PRO A 107 -7.40 10.46 -3.11
CA PRO A 107 -7.00 11.86 -3.11
C PRO A 107 -5.51 12.02 -2.81
N GLU A 108 -4.80 12.84 -3.59
CA GLU A 108 -3.36 13.08 -3.43
C GLU A 108 -2.99 13.52 -2.01
N ALA A 109 -3.80 14.40 -1.39
CA ALA A 109 -3.59 14.84 -0.02
C ALA A 109 -3.64 13.69 1.00
N SER A 110 -4.48 12.68 0.75
CA SER A 110 -4.55 11.47 1.60
C SER A 110 -3.33 10.59 1.42
N ILE A 111 -2.80 10.47 0.19
CA ILE A 111 -1.57 9.73 -0.09
C ILE A 111 -0.39 10.39 0.64
N ILE A 112 -0.23 11.71 0.47
CA ILE A 112 0.84 12.49 1.12
C ILE A 112 0.81 12.32 2.64
N THR A 113 -0.38 12.37 3.26
CA THR A 113 -0.53 12.25 4.71
C THR A 113 -0.16 10.86 5.24
N ASN A 114 -0.32 9.80 4.44
CA ASN A 114 -0.07 8.41 4.85
C ASN A 114 1.28 7.87 4.37
N ALA A 115 2.04 8.62 3.59
CA ALA A 115 3.30 8.17 3.03
C ALA A 115 4.44 8.21 4.05
N ASP A 116 5.19 7.12 4.17
CA ASP A 116 6.45 7.06 4.93
C ASP A 116 7.63 7.54 4.10
N PHE A 117 7.48 7.59 2.77
CA PHE A 117 8.45 8.11 1.84
C PHE A 117 7.78 8.97 0.77
N ALA A 118 8.38 10.10 0.44
CA ALA A 118 7.92 10.99 -0.61
C ALA A 118 9.09 11.58 -1.40
N LEU A 119 8.96 11.59 -2.74
CA LEU A 119 9.87 12.26 -3.65
C LEU A 119 9.02 13.08 -4.63
N ASN A 120 9.15 14.41 -4.59
CA ASN A 120 8.29 15.32 -5.34
C ASN A 120 9.09 16.15 -6.34
N GLY A 121 8.40 16.72 -7.34
CA GLY A 121 8.97 17.67 -8.29
C GLY A 121 9.99 17.07 -9.24
N GLN A 122 9.85 15.81 -9.61
CA GLN A 122 10.74 15.11 -10.54
C GLN A 122 10.37 15.40 -12.00
N ALA A 123 11.29 15.13 -12.91
CA ALA A 123 11.09 15.23 -14.36
C ALA A 123 11.94 14.15 -15.06
N SER A 124 11.74 12.89 -14.70
CA SER A 124 12.49 11.75 -15.24
C SER A 124 11.53 10.58 -15.45
N ASP A 125 11.82 9.77 -16.45
CA ASP A 125 11.12 8.53 -16.75
C ASP A 125 11.67 7.32 -15.97
N VAL A 126 12.89 7.43 -15.40
CA VAL A 126 13.49 6.43 -14.53
C VAL A 126 14.03 7.07 -13.27
N ILE A 127 13.61 6.60 -12.12
CA ILE A 127 14.00 7.11 -10.80
C ILE A 127 14.36 5.95 -9.87
N GLY A 128 15.58 6.01 -9.30
CA GLY A 128 15.97 5.10 -8.21
C GLY A 128 15.65 5.71 -6.84
N LEU A 129 14.94 4.95 -6.02
CA LEU A 129 14.56 5.35 -4.67
C LEU A 129 15.42 4.60 -3.65
N ASN A 130 16.08 5.33 -2.76
CA ASN A 130 16.70 4.71 -1.59
C ASN A 130 15.64 4.50 -0.51
N ILE A 131 15.30 3.24 -0.25
CA ILE A 131 14.30 2.82 0.72
C ILE A 131 14.90 2.12 1.94
N SER A 132 16.21 2.26 2.15
CA SER A 132 16.93 1.58 3.25
C SER A 132 16.41 1.92 4.64
N THR A 133 15.81 3.10 4.81
CA THR A 133 15.25 3.58 6.08
C THR A 133 13.82 3.11 6.34
N LEU A 134 13.16 2.54 5.36
CA LEU A 134 11.82 2.00 5.53
C LEU A 134 11.86 0.66 6.28
N GLU A 135 10.83 0.39 7.04
CA GLU A 135 10.68 -0.89 7.72
C GLU A 135 10.35 -2.02 6.73
N LYS A 136 10.64 -3.26 7.13
CA LYS A 136 10.22 -4.45 6.38
C LYS A 136 8.70 -4.54 6.31
N GLY A 137 8.17 -4.86 5.13
CA GLY A 137 6.74 -5.06 4.95
C GLY A 137 6.24 -4.73 3.55
N TYR A 138 4.93 -4.73 3.43
CA TYR A 138 4.27 -4.34 2.19
C TYR A 138 4.09 -2.84 2.11
N TYR A 139 4.23 -2.30 0.90
CA TYR A 139 3.98 -0.90 0.58
C TYR A 139 3.13 -0.79 -0.67
N LYS A 140 2.34 0.26 -0.75
CA LYS A 140 1.75 0.70 -2.00
C LYS A 140 2.58 1.85 -2.55
N VAL A 141 3.14 1.66 -3.74
CA VAL A 141 3.96 2.65 -4.46
C VAL A 141 3.05 3.46 -5.35
N PHE A 142 2.78 4.71 -4.98
CA PHE A 142 2.02 5.66 -5.78
C PHE A 142 2.97 6.47 -6.65
N VAL A 143 2.62 6.60 -7.94
CA VAL A 143 3.42 7.32 -8.93
C VAL A 143 2.52 8.29 -9.70
N LYS A 144 2.89 9.56 -9.76
CA LYS A 144 2.17 10.58 -10.51
C LYS A 144 2.82 10.80 -11.87
N ILE A 145 2.06 10.58 -12.93
CA ILE A 145 2.48 10.66 -14.33
C ILE A 145 1.38 11.40 -15.11
N GLY A 146 1.75 12.47 -15.83
CA GLY A 146 0.77 13.24 -16.61
C GLY A 146 -0.38 13.80 -15.78
N GLY A 147 -0.16 14.09 -14.50
CA GLY A 147 -1.17 14.60 -13.58
C GLY A 147 -2.12 13.53 -13.01
N GLN A 148 -1.97 12.26 -13.39
CA GLN A 148 -2.74 11.13 -12.88
C GLN A 148 -1.91 10.28 -11.93
N ILE A 149 -2.56 9.62 -10.97
CA ILE A 149 -1.90 8.77 -9.99
C ILE A 149 -2.17 7.31 -10.32
N TYR A 150 -1.07 6.54 -10.39
CA TYR A 150 -1.04 5.10 -10.60
C TYR A 150 -0.37 4.46 -9.40
N TRP A 151 -0.53 3.14 -9.18
CA TRP A 151 0.12 2.45 -8.08
C TRP A 151 0.38 0.98 -8.36
N ASP A 152 1.43 0.47 -7.70
CA ASP A 152 1.80 -0.93 -7.63
C ASP A 152 2.02 -1.34 -6.17
N ASN A 153 2.07 -2.63 -5.90
CA ASN A 153 2.37 -3.18 -4.59
C ASN A 153 3.84 -3.65 -4.53
N LEU A 154 4.54 -3.27 -3.47
CA LEU A 154 5.96 -3.57 -3.23
C LEU A 154 6.11 -4.33 -1.92
N TYR A 155 7.02 -5.30 -1.87
CA TYR A 155 7.49 -5.90 -0.62
C TYR A 155 8.94 -5.50 -0.35
N LYS A 156 9.17 -4.82 0.78
CA LYS A 156 10.50 -4.50 1.27
C LYS A 156 10.96 -5.57 2.26
N TYR A 157 12.14 -6.15 2.01
CA TYR A 157 12.77 -7.10 2.91
C TYR A 157 13.99 -6.48 3.62
N GLU A 158 14.47 -7.15 4.67
CA GLU A 158 15.63 -6.71 5.43
C GLU A 158 16.94 -7.19 4.81
N GLU A 159 18.01 -6.46 5.06
CA GLU A 159 19.35 -6.85 4.66
C GLU A 159 19.75 -8.15 5.39
N GLY A 160 20.34 -9.09 4.63
CA GLY A 160 20.76 -10.41 5.16
C GLY A 160 19.70 -11.51 5.02
N GLU A 161 18.47 -11.21 4.64
CA GLU A 161 17.49 -12.24 4.29
C GLU A 161 17.90 -12.93 2.97
N SER A 162 17.87 -14.25 2.96
CA SER A 162 18.11 -15.00 1.72
C SER A 162 16.98 -14.84 0.73
N ASN A 163 17.24 -15.06 -0.56
CA ASN A 163 16.19 -15.05 -1.59
C ASN A 163 15.09 -16.09 -1.30
N GLU A 164 15.48 -17.22 -0.68
CA GLU A 164 14.54 -18.26 -0.28
C GLU A 164 13.61 -17.78 0.84
N ASP A 165 14.14 -17.08 1.87
CA ASP A 165 13.32 -16.54 2.96
C ASP A 165 12.33 -15.50 2.45
N GLN A 166 12.77 -14.63 1.54
CA GLN A 166 11.93 -13.60 0.93
C GLN A 166 10.80 -14.23 0.10
N PHE A 167 11.16 -15.19 -0.75
CA PHE A 167 10.19 -15.90 -1.58
C PHE A 167 9.20 -16.67 -0.70
N ASN A 168 9.67 -17.40 0.31
CA ASN A 168 8.84 -18.17 1.21
C ASN A 168 7.89 -17.27 2.04
N ALA A 169 8.33 -16.10 2.48
CA ALA A 169 7.48 -15.16 3.19
C ALA A 169 6.28 -14.72 2.34
N ILE A 170 6.51 -14.42 1.06
CA ILE A 170 5.46 -14.02 0.11
C ILE A 170 4.61 -15.23 -0.29
N PHE A 171 5.25 -16.33 -0.70
CA PHE A 171 4.59 -17.54 -1.16
C PHE A 171 3.67 -18.13 -0.10
N ASN A 172 4.16 -18.31 1.13
CA ASN A 172 3.37 -18.90 2.22
C ASN A 172 2.22 -17.98 2.66
N PHE A 173 2.38 -16.68 2.51
CA PHE A 173 1.29 -15.77 2.82
C PHE A 173 0.19 -15.80 1.75
N TRP A 174 0.53 -15.78 0.45
CA TRP A 174 -0.47 -15.64 -0.62
C TRP A 174 -1.08 -16.97 -1.11
N ASN A 175 -0.45 -18.11 -0.88
CA ASN A 175 -1.00 -19.45 -1.14
C ASN A 175 -1.55 -20.09 0.14
#